data_ce72a6dcfb44d94413b78b7c1d28aa44
#
_entry.id   ce72a6dcfb44d94413b78b7c1d28aa44
#
_cell.length_a   1.000
_cell.length_b   1.000
_cell.length_c   1.000
_cell.angle_alpha   90.00
_cell.angle_beta   90.00
_cell.angle_gamma   90.00
#
_symmetry.space_group_name_H-M   'P 1'
#
loop_
_entity.id
_entity.type
_entity.pdbx_description
1 polymer ?
#
loop_
_entity_poly.entity_id
_entity_poly.type
_entity_poly.pdbx_seq_one_letter_code
_entity_poly.pdbx_strand_id
1 'polypeptide(L)'
;MSNPLFNLENIIDLEKWHVLQDSLALVTKMAIITVNYKGIPVSKHSYCQPFCQGVRKDDVLSQYCQKCDARGGLEAVRLNAPYIYQCHFNIVDIAIPIIIDNQYIGAVMAGQIRLRDSGHQLEQLVSRPPSADTEQKFTALEAEYASLPVLSYEEVSTTADMLFHLCNYVVGEAISKNTTIQMYKKRCSGNRPHPPSTLLLPPIRSTATFRPCKASYLIRW
;
A
#
# COMPACT_ATOMS: atom_id res chain seq x y z
N MET A 1 -13.73 15.68 7.73
CA MET A 1 -12.46 15.83 8.46
C MET A 1 -11.87 14.45 8.58
N SER A 2 -10.79 14.13 7.86
CA SER A 2 -10.12 12.83 7.93
C SER A 2 -9.40 12.74 9.29
N ASN A 3 -9.68 11.67 10.03
CA ASN A 3 -9.01 11.40 11.29
C ASN A 3 -7.52 11.15 11.02
N PRO A 4 -6.58 11.95 11.53
CA PRO A 4 -5.15 11.83 11.23
C PRO A 4 -4.51 10.52 11.70
N LEU A 5 -5.24 9.71 12.48
CA LEU A 5 -4.78 8.39 12.95
C LEU A 5 -4.78 7.31 11.86
N PHE A 6 -5.48 7.52 10.73
CA PHE A 6 -5.66 6.53 9.66
C PHE A 6 -4.96 6.92 8.36
N ASN A 7 -3.83 7.60 8.45
CA ASN A 7 -2.98 7.78 7.29
C ASN A 7 -2.03 6.58 7.16
N LEU A 8 -1.93 6.01 5.98
CA LEU A 8 -1.10 4.83 5.69
C LEU A 8 0.35 5.01 6.17
N GLU A 9 0.86 6.23 6.02
CA GLU A 9 2.21 6.64 6.46
C GLU A 9 2.44 6.51 7.98
N ASN A 10 1.36 6.57 8.77
CA ASN A 10 1.44 6.42 10.23
C ASN A 10 1.37 4.96 10.69
N ILE A 11 1.00 4.04 9.80
CA ILE A 11 0.73 2.64 10.10
C ILE A 11 1.84 1.75 9.58
N ILE A 12 2.29 1.99 8.36
CA ILE A 12 3.30 1.20 7.66
C ILE A 12 4.56 2.07 7.50
N ASP A 13 5.71 1.49 7.78
CA ASP A 13 7.01 2.06 7.42
C ASP A 13 7.14 2.01 5.89
N LEU A 14 6.86 3.14 5.23
CA LEU A 14 6.80 3.22 3.77
C LEU A 14 8.15 2.93 3.10
N GLU A 15 9.28 3.18 3.77
CA GLU A 15 10.60 2.87 3.21
C GLU A 15 10.81 1.36 3.14
N LYS A 16 10.53 0.64 4.23
CA LYS A 16 10.60 -0.84 4.25
C LYS A 16 9.57 -1.47 3.33
N TRP A 17 8.37 -0.89 3.30
CA TRP A 17 7.33 -1.33 2.38
C TRP A 17 7.79 -1.19 0.93
N HIS A 18 8.42 -0.08 0.56
CA HIS A 18 8.91 0.15 -0.80
C HIS A 18 9.97 -0.86 -1.23
N VAL A 19 10.90 -1.24 -0.34
CA VAL A 19 11.90 -2.30 -0.62
C VAL A 19 11.23 -3.65 -0.89
N LEU A 20 10.20 -4.00 -0.11
CA LEU A 20 9.41 -5.21 -0.35
C LEU A 20 8.62 -5.11 -1.66
N GLN A 21 7.98 -3.97 -1.91
CA GLN A 21 7.24 -3.68 -3.13
C GLN A 21 8.12 -3.82 -4.38
N ASP A 22 9.36 -3.33 -4.36
CA ASP A 22 10.32 -3.48 -5.46
C ASP A 22 10.64 -4.96 -5.73
N SER A 23 10.88 -5.73 -4.68
CA SER A 23 11.17 -7.15 -4.79
C SER A 23 9.99 -7.93 -5.37
N LEU A 24 8.78 -7.63 -4.90
CA LEU A 24 7.53 -8.25 -5.39
C LEU A 24 7.30 -7.90 -6.87
N ALA A 25 7.49 -6.65 -7.25
CA ALA A 25 7.31 -6.20 -8.62
C ALA A 25 8.25 -6.93 -9.59
N LEU A 26 9.51 -7.14 -9.22
CA LEU A 26 10.48 -7.87 -10.03
C LEU A 26 10.12 -9.36 -10.18
N VAL A 27 9.69 -10.01 -9.09
CA VAL A 27 9.34 -11.44 -9.11
C VAL A 27 8.06 -11.70 -9.88
N THR A 28 7.05 -10.86 -9.70
CA THR A 28 5.75 -11.01 -10.38
C THR A 28 5.74 -10.48 -11.81
N LYS A 29 6.75 -9.70 -12.20
CA LYS A 29 6.81 -8.96 -13.49
C LYS A 29 5.64 -7.99 -13.65
N MET A 30 5.05 -7.55 -12.55
CA MET A 30 3.98 -6.57 -12.52
C MET A 30 4.48 -5.27 -11.90
N ALA A 31 4.04 -4.15 -12.46
CA ALA A 31 4.24 -2.88 -11.78
C ALA A 31 3.41 -2.85 -10.49
N ILE A 32 3.97 -2.35 -9.40
CA ILE A 32 3.27 -2.22 -8.12
C ILE A 32 3.37 -0.79 -7.61
N ILE A 33 2.25 -0.27 -7.12
CA ILE A 33 2.18 1.03 -6.43
C ILE A 33 1.16 0.96 -5.30
N THR A 34 1.41 1.72 -4.25
CA THR A 34 0.44 1.91 -3.17
C THR A 34 -0.22 3.27 -3.30
N VAL A 35 -1.55 3.29 -3.22
CA VAL A 35 -2.37 4.49 -3.33
C VAL A 35 -3.24 4.67 -2.08
N ASN A 36 -3.61 5.92 -1.78
CA ASN A 36 -4.61 6.18 -0.75
C ASN A 36 -6.04 5.93 -1.28
N TYR A 37 -7.05 6.11 -0.44
CA TYR A 37 -8.47 5.88 -0.78
C TYR A 37 -8.99 6.74 -1.95
N LYS A 38 -8.25 7.77 -2.38
CA LYS A 38 -8.56 8.61 -3.56
C LYS A 38 -7.82 8.16 -4.82
N GLY A 39 -7.07 7.08 -4.78
CA GLY A 39 -6.22 6.64 -5.88
C GLY A 39 -4.95 7.48 -6.07
N ILE A 40 -4.61 8.34 -5.10
CA ILE A 40 -3.39 9.15 -5.15
C ILE A 40 -2.22 8.30 -4.65
N PRO A 41 -1.10 8.25 -5.41
CA PRO A 41 0.08 7.52 -5.00
C PRO A 41 0.65 7.98 -3.64
N VAL A 42 0.95 7.03 -2.75
CA VAL A 42 1.65 7.23 -1.48
C VAL A 42 3.03 6.57 -1.46
N SER A 43 3.29 5.67 -2.42
CA SER A 43 4.63 5.13 -2.69
C SER A 43 5.07 5.47 -4.11
N LYS A 44 6.36 5.29 -4.41
CA LYS A 44 6.85 5.34 -5.78
C LYS A 44 6.39 4.06 -6.51
N HIS A 45 6.21 4.15 -7.83
CA HIS A 45 5.99 2.98 -8.65
C HIS A 45 7.23 2.07 -8.66
N SER A 46 7.03 0.79 -8.40
CA SER A 46 8.01 -0.26 -8.62
C SER A 46 7.76 -0.90 -9.97
N TYR A 47 8.79 -1.05 -10.78
CA TYR A 47 8.73 -1.71 -12.11
C TYR A 47 7.69 -1.11 -13.07
N CYS A 48 7.46 0.21 -13.01
CA CYS A 48 6.49 0.88 -13.87
C CYS A 48 6.84 0.71 -15.36
N GLN A 49 5.87 0.25 -16.15
CA GLN A 49 6.07 0.01 -17.58
C GLN A 49 6.17 1.33 -18.37
N PRO A 50 6.99 1.39 -19.45
CA PRO A 50 7.21 2.62 -20.22
C PRO A 50 5.93 3.28 -20.72
N PHE A 51 4.98 2.49 -21.25
CA PHE A 51 3.67 2.98 -21.66
C PHE A 51 2.97 3.75 -20.53
N CYS A 52 2.83 3.12 -19.38
CA CYS A 52 2.16 3.72 -18.22
C CYS A 52 2.94 4.91 -17.63
N GLN A 53 4.27 4.93 -17.74
CA GLN A 53 5.05 6.11 -17.42
C GLN A 53 4.72 7.29 -18.33
N GLY A 54 4.58 7.05 -19.63
CA GLY A 54 4.18 8.06 -20.62
C GLY A 54 2.78 8.60 -20.32
N VAL A 55 1.81 7.70 -20.10
CA VAL A 55 0.43 8.07 -19.77
C VAL A 55 0.33 8.88 -18.46
N ARG A 56 1.06 8.48 -17.41
CA ARG A 56 1.02 9.15 -16.10
C ARG A 56 1.76 10.48 -16.06
N LYS A 57 2.59 10.79 -17.07
CA LYS A 57 3.21 12.12 -17.25
C LYS A 57 2.27 13.14 -17.90
N ASP A 58 1.22 12.68 -18.57
CA ASP A 58 0.22 13.55 -19.19
C ASP A 58 -0.82 13.97 -18.14
N ASP A 59 -1.04 15.29 -17.96
CA ASP A 59 -1.90 15.84 -16.92
C ASP A 59 -3.38 15.43 -17.07
N VAL A 60 -3.83 15.18 -18.29
CA VAL A 60 -5.22 14.75 -18.57
C VAL A 60 -5.35 13.24 -18.39
N LEU A 61 -4.46 12.47 -18.99
CA LEU A 61 -4.53 11.01 -18.96
C LEU A 61 -4.25 10.45 -17.56
N SER A 62 -3.36 11.06 -16.80
CA SER A 62 -3.05 10.66 -15.42
C SER A 62 -4.26 10.71 -14.50
N GLN A 63 -5.21 11.62 -14.73
CA GLN A 63 -6.46 11.69 -13.96
C GLN A 63 -7.35 10.47 -14.18
N TYR A 64 -7.32 9.88 -15.39
CA TYR A 64 -8.04 8.63 -15.65
C TYR A 64 -7.36 7.44 -14.96
N CYS A 65 -6.02 7.39 -14.90
CA CYS A 65 -5.31 6.39 -14.09
C CYS A 65 -5.73 6.47 -12.63
N GLN A 66 -5.69 7.68 -12.05
CA GLN A 66 -6.10 7.89 -10.66
C GLN A 66 -7.55 7.47 -10.38
N LYS A 67 -8.48 7.76 -11.32
CA LYS A 67 -9.88 7.32 -11.23
C LYS A 67 -10.00 5.78 -11.29
N CYS A 68 -9.21 5.11 -12.14
CA CYS A 68 -9.16 3.65 -12.20
C CYS A 68 -8.65 3.08 -10.87
N ASP A 69 -7.55 3.61 -10.35
CA ASP A 69 -6.94 3.17 -9.10
C ASP A 69 -7.93 3.33 -7.91
N ALA A 70 -8.58 4.49 -7.81
CA ALA A 70 -9.58 4.76 -6.77
C ALA A 70 -10.77 3.80 -6.85
N ARG A 71 -11.31 3.59 -8.06
CA ARG A 71 -12.49 2.76 -8.28
C ARG A 71 -12.18 1.28 -8.11
N GLY A 72 -11.03 0.82 -8.60
CA GLY A 72 -10.56 -0.56 -8.37
C GLY A 72 -10.41 -0.87 -6.89
N GLY A 73 -9.82 0.05 -6.11
CA GLY A 73 -9.72 -0.09 -4.68
C GLY A 73 -11.07 -0.18 -3.97
N LEU A 74 -12.08 0.62 -4.37
CA LEU A 74 -13.43 0.55 -3.82
C LEU A 74 -14.13 -0.77 -4.13
N GLU A 75 -14.00 -1.28 -5.37
CA GLU A 75 -14.56 -2.59 -5.72
C GLU A 75 -13.90 -3.73 -4.94
N ALA A 76 -12.59 -3.68 -4.74
CA ALA A 76 -11.87 -4.64 -3.91
C ALA A 76 -12.36 -4.62 -2.45
N VAL A 77 -12.65 -3.44 -1.88
CA VAL A 77 -13.26 -3.31 -0.54
C VAL A 77 -14.65 -3.94 -0.52
N ARG A 78 -15.48 -3.66 -1.52
CA ARG A 78 -16.85 -4.18 -1.61
C ARG A 78 -16.87 -5.71 -1.62
N LEU A 79 -15.89 -6.32 -2.28
CA LEU A 79 -15.75 -7.78 -2.36
C LEU A 79 -14.99 -8.37 -1.17
N ASN A 80 -14.27 -7.54 -0.41
CA ASN A 80 -13.30 -7.98 0.59
C ASN A 80 -12.30 -9.00 0.03
N ALA A 81 -11.85 -8.78 -1.21
CA ALA A 81 -10.99 -9.65 -1.99
C ALA A 81 -10.19 -8.81 -3.01
N PRO A 82 -9.12 -9.36 -3.62
CA PRO A 82 -8.49 -8.68 -4.73
C PRO A 82 -9.46 -8.50 -5.90
N TYR A 83 -9.35 -7.38 -6.60
CA TYR A 83 -10.22 -7.07 -7.74
C TYR A 83 -9.39 -6.88 -9.00
N ILE A 84 -9.61 -7.76 -10.00
CA ILE A 84 -8.91 -7.75 -11.29
C ILE A 84 -9.82 -7.05 -12.30
N TYR A 85 -9.30 -6.02 -12.99
CA TYR A 85 -10.08 -5.17 -13.89
C TYR A 85 -9.23 -4.64 -15.05
N GLN A 86 -9.86 -3.97 -16.00
CA GLN A 86 -9.18 -3.23 -17.05
C GLN A 86 -9.23 -1.73 -16.77
N CYS A 87 -8.08 -1.06 -16.91
CA CYS A 87 -8.01 0.38 -16.87
C CYS A 87 -8.53 1.03 -18.17
N HIS A 88 -8.50 2.35 -18.24
CA HIS A 88 -9.00 3.12 -19.39
C HIS A 88 -8.23 2.91 -20.70
N PHE A 89 -7.15 2.16 -20.70
CA PHE A 89 -6.41 1.70 -21.91
C PHE A 89 -6.49 0.18 -22.11
N ASN A 90 -7.45 -0.50 -21.51
CA ASN A 90 -7.63 -1.97 -21.54
C ASN A 90 -6.40 -2.74 -20.99
N ILE A 91 -5.60 -2.10 -20.16
CA ILE A 91 -4.49 -2.72 -19.43
C ILE A 91 -5.05 -3.34 -18.17
N VAL A 92 -4.62 -4.56 -17.86
CA VAL A 92 -5.10 -5.28 -16.67
C VAL A 92 -4.33 -4.84 -15.43
N ASP A 93 -5.09 -4.45 -14.43
CA ASP A 93 -4.64 -4.09 -13.10
C ASP A 93 -5.39 -4.89 -12.04
N ILE A 94 -4.78 -5.04 -10.88
CA ILE A 94 -5.30 -5.70 -9.68
C ILE A 94 -5.34 -4.65 -8.58
N ALA A 95 -6.46 -4.51 -7.90
CA ALA A 95 -6.56 -3.72 -6.68
C ALA A 95 -6.62 -4.64 -5.45
N ILE A 96 -5.75 -4.40 -4.47
CA ILE A 96 -5.69 -5.12 -3.21
C ILE A 96 -6.03 -4.12 -2.10
N PRO A 97 -7.17 -4.26 -1.40
CA PRO A 97 -7.62 -3.25 -0.44
C PRO A 97 -6.80 -3.29 0.84
N ILE A 98 -6.51 -2.12 1.40
CA ILE A 98 -5.95 -1.96 2.75
C ILE A 98 -7.06 -1.46 3.66
N ILE A 99 -7.53 -2.34 4.53
CA ILE A 99 -8.63 -2.07 5.47
C ILE A 99 -8.09 -2.18 6.89
N ILE A 100 -8.32 -1.16 7.71
CA ILE A 100 -7.89 -1.08 9.11
C ILE A 100 -9.08 -0.64 9.95
N ASP A 101 -9.41 -1.40 10.98
CA ASP A 101 -10.56 -1.12 11.86
C ASP A 101 -11.85 -0.84 11.07
N ASN A 102 -12.12 -1.66 10.04
CA ASN A 102 -13.26 -1.54 9.11
C ASN A 102 -13.25 -0.23 8.28
N GLN A 103 -12.13 0.47 8.20
CA GLN A 103 -11.98 1.67 7.37
C GLN A 103 -11.08 1.39 6.17
N TYR A 104 -11.53 1.76 4.99
CA TYR A 104 -10.72 1.74 3.78
C TYR A 104 -9.72 2.88 3.80
N ILE A 105 -8.43 2.54 3.85
CA ILE A 105 -7.33 3.52 3.93
C ILE A 105 -6.70 3.75 2.57
N GLY A 106 -6.62 2.72 1.75
CA GLY A 106 -6.00 2.74 0.44
C GLY A 106 -5.90 1.36 -0.17
N ALA A 107 -5.15 1.23 -1.24
CA ALA A 107 -4.94 -0.05 -1.91
C ALA A 107 -3.50 -0.20 -2.41
N VAL A 108 -3.06 -1.44 -2.52
CA VAL A 108 -1.91 -1.80 -3.35
C VAL A 108 -2.45 -2.14 -4.74
N MET A 109 -1.95 -1.43 -5.74
CA MET A 109 -2.26 -1.68 -7.14
C MET A 109 -1.12 -2.47 -7.76
N ALA A 110 -1.44 -3.56 -8.44
CA ALA A 110 -0.47 -4.36 -9.18
C ALA A 110 -0.98 -4.61 -10.60
N GLY A 111 -0.09 -4.59 -11.60
CA GLY A 111 -0.58 -4.80 -12.95
C GLY A 111 0.33 -4.24 -14.03
N GLN A 112 -0.26 -3.44 -14.91
CA GLN A 112 0.33 -2.94 -16.16
C GLN A 112 0.68 -4.09 -17.09
N ILE A 113 -0.25 -5.03 -17.24
CA ILE A 113 -0.08 -6.22 -18.08
C ILE A 113 -1.21 -6.35 -19.10
N ARG A 114 -1.01 -7.22 -20.10
CA ARG A 114 -2.04 -7.68 -21.01
C ARG A 114 -2.32 -9.17 -20.76
N LEU A 115 -3.57 -9.59 -20.92
CA LEU A 115 -3.89 -11.01 -20.86
C LEU A 115 -3.49 -11.72 -22.15
N ARG A 116 -2.93 -12.92 -22.01
CA ARG A 116 -2.69 -13.86 -23.11
C ARG A 116 -4.01 -14.43 -23.62
N ASP A 117 -4.95 -14.66 -22.70
CA ASP A 117 -6.19 -15.37 -22.97
C ASP A 117 -7.32 -14.37 -23.22
N SER A 118 -8.00 -14.47 -24.35
CA SER A 118 -9.13 -13.61 -24.73
C SER A 118 -10.47 -14.06 -24.13
N GLY A 119 -10.48 -15.16 -23.36
CA GLY A 119 -11.71 -15.77 -22.81
C GLY A 119 -12.29 -15.10 -21.56
N HIS A 120 -11.54 -14.25 -20.89
CA HIS A 120 -11.99 -13.59 -19.69
C HIS A 120 -12.46 -12.15 -19.97
N GLN A 121 -13.75 -11.90 -19.76
CA GLN A 121 -14.30 -10.55 -19.82
C GLN A 121 -14.08 -9.84 -18.48
N LEU A 122 -13.09 -8.95 -18.44
CA LEU A 122 -12.84 -8.07 -17.30
C LEU A 122 -13.61 -6.77 -17.47
N GLU A 123 -14.12 -6.25 -16.37
CA GLU A 123 -14.78 -4.94 -16.37
C GLU A 123 -13.77 -3.82 -16.66
N GLN A 124 -14.08 -2.94 -17.61
CA GLN A 124 -13.38 -1.68 -17.79
C GLN A 124 -13.97 -0.64 -16.85
N LEU A 125 -13.24 -0.30 -15.80
CA LEU A 125 -13.76 0.56 -14.72
C LEU A 125 -14.02 2.00 -15.14
N VAL A 126 -13.23 2.54 -16.03
CA VAL A 126 -13.31 3.93 -16.47
C VAL A 126 -13.24 3.98 -17.99
N SER A 127 -14.29 4.53 -18.61
CA SER A 127 -14.29 4.82 -20.04
C SER A 127 -13.81 6.25 -20.28
N ARG A 128 -12.99 6.43 -21.31
CA ARG A 128 -12.57 7.74 -21.80
C ARG A 128 -13.46 8.15 -22.97
N PRO A 129 -13.86 9.41 -23.06
CA PRO A 129 -14.46 9.90 -24.30
C PRO A 129 -13.43 9.84 -25.44
N PRO A 130 -13.84 9.49 -26.68
CA PRO A 130 -12.98 9.56 -27.85
C PRO A 130 -12.44 10.99 -28.03
N SER A 131 -11.13 11.10 -28.27
CA SER A 131 -10.47 12.38 -28.50
C SER A 131 -9.31 12.19 -29.46
N ALA A 132 -9.21 13.03 -30.50
CA ALA A 132 -8.13 12.99 -31.45
C ALA A 132 -6.75 13.17 -30.79
N ASP A 133 -6.66 14.02 -29.76
CA ASP A 133 -5.45 14.19 -28.95
C ASP A 133 -5.05 12.91 -28.24
N THR A 134 -6.01 12.19 -27.66
CA THR A 134 -5.73 10.90 -27.00
C THR A 134 -5.31 9.83 -27.97
N GLU A 135 -5.94 9.76 -29.14
CA GLU A 135 -5.56 8.82 -30.21
C GLU A 135 -4.13 9.07 -30.69
N GLN A 136 -3.77 10.33 -30.91
CA GLN A 136 -2.41 10.71 -31.29
C GLN A 136 -1.38 10.33 -30.22
N LYS A 137 -1.68 10.56 -28.94
CA LYS A 137 -0.82 10.17 -27.81
C LYS A 137 -0.69 8.66 -27.69
N PHE A 138 -1.78 7.92 -27.91
CA PHE A 138 -1.74 6.46 -27.92
C PHE A 138 -0.86 5.94 -29.05
N THR A 139 -1.01 6.47 -30.26
CA THR A 139 -0.18 6.09 -31.42
C THR A 139 1.30 6.34 -31.15
N ALA A 140 1.63 7.44 -30.46
CA ALA A 140 3.02 7.73 -30.08
C ALA A 140 3.60 6.74 -29.05
N LEU A 141 2.76 6.00 -28.31
CA LEU A 141 3.15 5.03 -27.27
C LEU A 141 2.78 3.58 -27.66
N GLU A 142 2.44 3.32 -28.95
CA GLU A 142 1.96 2.02 -29.39
C GLU A 142 3.03 0.92 -29.24
N ALA A 143 4.30 1.25 -29.50
CA ALA A 143 5.40 0.32 -29.33
C ALA A 143 5.59 -0.08 -27.86
N GLU A 144 5.48 0.86 -26.94
CA GLU A 144 5.54 0.65 -25.50
C GLU A 144 4.33 -0.15 -25.00
N TYR A 145 3.13 0.11 -25.57
CA TYR A 145 1.94 -0.70 -25.28
C TYR A 145 2.13 -2.15 -25.74
N ALA A 146 2.69 -2.36 -26.91
CA ALA A 146 2.98 -3.69 -27.44
C ALA A 146 3.99 -4.46 -26.59
N SER A 147 4.91 -3.75 -25.91
CA SER A 147 5.94 -4.32 -25.05
C SER A 147 5.48 -4.67 -23.63
N LEU A 148 4.23 -4.34 -23.26
CA LEU A 148 3.69 -4.69 -21.95
C LEU A 148 3.79 -6.19 -21.69
N PRO A 149 4.10 -6.61 -20.45
CA PRO A 149 4.11 -8.02 -20.06
C PRO A 149 2.78 -8.70 -20.39
N VAL A 150 2.84 -9.95 -20.86
CA VAL A 150 1.67 -10.75 -21.23
C VAL A 150 1.61 -11.97 -20.31
N LEU A 151 0.57 -12.07 -19.49
CA LEU A 151 0.35 -13.15 -18.53
C LEU A 151 -1.00 -13.85 -18.81
N SER A 152 -1.14 -15.09 -18.35
CA SER A 152 -2.43 -15.76 -18.32
C SER A 152 -3.31 -15.23 -17.20
N TYR A 153 -4.61 -15.41 -17.27
CA TYR A 153 -5.52 -15.05 -16.19
C TYR A 153 -5.21 -15.82 -14.89
N GLU A 154 -4.78 -17.07 -15.00
CA GLU A 154 -4.39 -17.90 -13.86
C GLU A 154 -3.15 -17.32 -13.13
N GLU A 155 -2.12 -16.87 -13.90
CA GLU A 155 -0.94 -16.20 -13.32
C GLU A 155 -1.34 -14.90 -12.61
N VAL A 156 -2.25 -14.12 -13.19
CA VAL A 156 -2.76 -12.87 -12.62
C VAL A 156 -3.56 -13.12 -11.34
N SER A 157 -4.49 -14.08 -11.38
CA SER A 157 -5.35 -14.44 -10.24
C SER A 157 -4.52 -14.98 -9.07
N THR A 158 -3.58 -15.89 -9.35
CA THR A 158 -2.69 -16.44 -8.32
C THR A 158 -1.81 -15.35 -7.68
N THR A 159 -1.33 -14.42 -8.51
CA THR A 159 -0.55 -13.28 -8.01
C THR A 159 -1.42 -12.34 -7.17
N ALA A 160 -2.67 -12.11 -7.57
CA ALA A 160 -3.63 -11.30 -6.82
C ALA A 160 -3.88 -11.88 -5.41
N ASP A 161 -4.13 -13.18 -5.32
CA ASP A 161 -4.34 -13.88 -4.04
C ASP A 161 -3.08 -13.83 -3.16
N MET A 162 -1.91 -14.08 -3.74
CA MET A 162 -0.64 -13.99 -3.02
C MET A 162 -0.43 -12.59 -2.44
N LEU A 163 -0.60 -11.55 -3.25
CA LEU A 163 -0.43 -10.17 -2.81
C LEU A 163 -1.47 -9.78 -1.75
N PHE A 164 -2.71 -10.24 -1.89
CA PHE A 164 -3.78 -10.00 -0.91
C PHE A 164 -3.43 -10.58 0.47
N HIS A 165 -3.00 -11.84 0.52
CA HIS A 165 -2.60 -12.47 1.78
C HIS A 165 -1.37 -11.80 2.38
N LEU A 166 -0.37 -11.46 1.57
CA LEU A 166 0.84 -10.79 2.04
C LEU A 166 0.55 -9.39 2.57
N CYS A 167 -0.24 -8.58 1.86
CA CYS A 167 -0.62 -7.24 2.30
C CYS A 167 -1.38 -7.28 3.62
N ASN A 168 -2.36 -8.19 3.76
CA ASN A 168 -3.12 -8.36 5.00
C ASN A 168 -2.21 -8.77 6.17
N TYR A 169 -1.25 -9.68 5.93
CA TYR A 169 -0.28 -10.08 6.94
C TYR A 169 0.59 -8.88 7.38
N VAL A 170 1.18 -8.15 6.45
CA VAL A 170 2.05 -6.99 6.76
C VAL A 170 1.30 -5.90 7.51
N VAL A 171 0.06 -5.59 7.08
CA VAL A 171 -0.79 -4.60 7.74
C VAL A 171 -1.16 -5.07 9.16
N GLY A 172 -1.55 -6.33 9.33
CA GLY A 172 -1.87 -6.92 10.64
C GLY A 172 -0.70 -6.85 11.62
N GLU A 173 0.52 -7.20 11.16
CA GLU A 173 1.75 -7.10 11.95
C GLU A 173 2.06 -5.64 12.34
N ALA A 174 1.88 -4.69 11.43
CA ALA A 174 2.12 -3.27 11.72
C ALA A 174 1.16 -2.75 12.80
N ILE A 175 -0.13 -3.11 12.73
CA ILE A 175 -1.14 -2.75 13.73
C ILE A 175 -0.79 -3.36 15.09
N SER A 176 -0.47 -4.65 15.13
CA SER A 176 -0.10 -5.38 16.36
C SER A 176 1.10 -4.73 17.07
N LYS A 177 2.15 -4.40 16.32
CA LYS A 177 3.33 -3.69 16.83
C LYS A 177 2.98 -2.32 17.40
N ASN A 178 2.19 -1.53 16.66
CA ASN A 178 1.77 -0.19 17.10
C ASN A 178 0.93 -0.28 18.39
N THR A 179 -0.01 -1.21 18.48
CA THR A 179 -0.83 -1.43 19.68
C THR A 179 0.04 -1.78 20.87
N THR A 180 1.00 -2.69 20.70
CA THR A 180 1.96 -3.08 21.74
C THR A 180 2.76 -1.87 22.25
N ILE A 181 3.32 -1.06 21.34
CA ILE A 181 4.07 0.15 21.70
C ILE A 181 3.20 1.14 22.50
N GLN A 182 1.94 1.34 22.09
CA GLN A 182 1.02 2.24 22.81
C GLN A 182 0.68 1.72 24.21
N MET A 183 0.50 0.41 24.37
CA MET A 183 0.29 -0.20 25.69
C MET A 183 1.50 0.00 26.61
N TYR A 184 2.72 -0.18 26.12
CA TYR A 184 3.94 0.10 26.89
C TYR A 184 4.06 1.56 27.27
N LYS A 185 3.81 2.48 26.34
CA LYS A 185 3.83 3.93 26.64
C LYS A 185 2.83 4.31 27.73
N LYS A 186 1.61 3.78 27.70
CA LYS A 186 0.59 4.00 28.73
C LYS A 186 1.03 3.46 30.10
N ARG A 187 1.62 2.28 30.16
CA ARG A 187 2.15 1.71 31.42
C ARG A 187 3.28 2.56 31.99
N CYS A 188 4.20 3.03 31.17
CA CYS A 188 5.33 3.86 31.63
C CYS A 188 4.87 5.27 32.05
N SER A 189 3.83 5.83 31.46
CA SER A 189 3.30 7.15 31.82
C SER A 189 2.35 7.12 33.05
N GLY A 190 1.72 5.97 33.31
CA GLY A 190 0.79 5.79 34.46
C GLY A 190 1.45 5.41 35.77
N ASN A 191 2.72 5.04 35.78
CA ASN A 191 3.44 4.57 36.96
C ASN A 191 4.49 5.62 37.43
N ARG A 192 4.08 6.85 37.69
CA ARG A 192 4.80 7.68 38.70
C ARG A 192 4.10 7.46 40.02
N PRO A 193 4.70 6.74 40.99
CA PRO A 193 4.21 6.80 42.34
C PRO A 193 4.32 8.25 42.80
N HIS A 194 3.20 8.85 43.24
CA HIS A 194 3.25 10.08 44.01
C HIS A 194 4.18 9.83 45.21
N PRO A 195 5.15 10.71 45.46
CA PRO A 195 5.91 10.59 46.70
C PRO A 195 4.94 10.68 47.85
N PRO A 196 4.99 9.75 48.80
CA PRO A 196 4.16 9.85 50.00
C PRO A 196 4.53 11.13 50.71
N SER A 197 3.50 11.93 51.02
CA SER A 197 3.61 13.12 51.88
C SER A 197 4.18 12.70 53.19
N THR A 198 5.35 13.23 53.51
CA THR A 198 5.93 13.41 54.83
C THR A 198 5.78 12.29 55.85
N LEU A 199 6.80 11.45 55.95
CA LEU A 199 7.25 10.88 57.22
C LEU A 199 8.78 11.02 57.26
N LEU A 200 9.21 11.91 58.15
CA LEU A 200 10.60 12.10 58.56
C LEU A 200 11.13 10.81 59.21
N LEU A 201 12.03 10.12 58.53
CA LEU A 201 12.88 9.08 59.14
C LEU A 201 14.36 9.36 58.81
N PRO A 202 15.26 8.99 59.74
CA PRO A 202 16.64 9.44 59.73
C PRO A 202 17.49 8.78 58.64
N PRO A 203 18.69 9.29 58.30
CA PRO A 203 19.47 8.90 57.16
C PRO A 203 20.11 7.52 57.33
N ILE A 204 19.71 6.57 56.53
CA ILE A 204 20.43 5.29 56.37
C ILE A 204 21.38 5.46 55.16
N ARG A 205 22.67 5.29 55.42
CA ARG A 205 23.70 5.14 54.39
C ARG A 205 23.38 3.91 53.55
N SER A 206 23.23 4.10 52.26
CA SER A 206 23.20 2.98 51.30
C SER A 206 23.89 3.36 50.01
N THR A 207 24.96 2.69 49.74
CA THR A 207 25.62 2.57 48.44
C THR A 207 24.79 1.60 47.61
N ALA A 208 23.96 2.11 46.72
CA ALA A 208 23.38 1.31 45.62
C ALA A 208 23.34 2.16 44.35
N THR A 209 24.24 1.88 43.45
CA THR A 209 24.30 2.46 42.11
C THR A 209 23.11 1.95 41.29
N PHE A 210 22.14 2.83 41.03
CA PHE A 210 21.06 2.57 40.10
C PHE A 210 21.62 2.65 38.66
N ARG A 211 21.65 1.54 37.96
CA ARG A 211 21.93 1.54 36.50
C ARG A 211 20.63 1.87 35.75
N PRO A 212 20.65 2.83 34.81
CA PRO A 212 19.48 3.06 33.98
C PRO A 212 19.31 1.90 33.01
N CYS A 213 18.09 1.40 32.88
CA CYS A 213 17.69 0.35 31.97
C CYS A 213 17.83 0.88 30.52
N LYS A 214 18.93 0.56 29.86
CA LYS A 214 19.07 0.76 28.41
C LYS A 214 18.34 -0.39 27.72
N ALA A 215 17.14 -0.16 27.25
CA ALA A 215 16.47 -1.06 26.31
C ALA A 215 17.09 -0.88 24.93
N SER A 216 18.14 -1.63 24.66
CA SER A 216 18.67 -1.85 23.30
C SER A 216 18.24 -3.24 22.86
N TYR A 217 17.07 -3.33 22.25
CA TYR A 217 16.74 -4.46 21.40
C TYR A 217 16.82 -4.02 19.95
N LEU A 218 18.01 -4.12 19.39
CA LEU A 218 18.24 -4.21 17.96
C LEU A 218 17.83 -5.63 17.55
N ILE A 219 16.61 -5.80 17.05
CA ILE A 219 16.29 -6.94 16.21
C ILE A 219 16.59 -6.50 14.78
N ARG A 220 17.69 -7.04 14.23
CA ARG A 220 17.99 -6.97 12.79
C ARG A 220 17.04 -7.94 12.08
N TRP A 221 16.30 -7.43 11.13
CA TRP A 221 15.79 -8.12 9.95
C TRP A 221 16.29 -7.40 8.73
#